data_d5dc2e90576e751416ad18947f9dc001
#
_entry.id   d5dc2e90576e751416ad18947f9dc001
#
_cell.length_a   1.000
_cell.length_b   1.000
_cell.length_c   1.000
_cell.angle_alpha   90.00
_cell.angle_beta   90.00
_cell.angle_gamma   90.00
#
_symmetry.space_group_name_H-M   'P 1'
#
loop_
_entity.id
_entity.type
_entity.pdbx_description
1 polymer ?
#
loop_
_entity_poly.entity_id
_entity_poly.type
_entity_poly.pdbx_seq_one_letter_code
_entity_poly.pdbx_strand_id
1 'polypeptide(L)'
;KVLPVSPNPTTAAINKIRPVSPEHPHETADVVLKTADMMLEDIQASYEVIGLKVNSLEEAFSRAQEGLAVPLKDERLNIHKSFIRAYEIGYPQFKDQLGQTLRVNREDFEKFVAQESRSCFVDNIDFYYDSPITRMGVTLVDTPGADSINARHTGVAFDYIRNADAILF
;
A
#
# COMPACT_ATOMS: atom_id res chain seq x y z
N LYS A 1 3.12 18.00 -10.78
CA LYS A 1 2.42 16.95 -10.01
C LYS A 1 3.49 16.15 -9.27
N VAL A 2 3.55 16.27 -7.95
CA VAL A 2 4.63 15.69 -7.13
C VAL A 2 4.38 14.21 -6.87
N LEU A 3 3.13 13.82 -6.63
CA LEU A 3 2.76 12.42 -6.41
C LEU A 3 2.07 11.82 -7.65
N PRO A 4 2.43 10.59 -8.05
CA PRO A 4 1.65 9.85 -9.04
C PRO A 4 0.26 9.53 -8.49
N VAL A 5 -0.72 9.43 -9.37
CA VAL A 5 -2.06 8.99 -9.01
C VAL A 5 -2.14 7.49 -9.19
N SER A 6 -2.52 6.77 -8.13
CA SER A 6 -2.88 5.36 -8.27
C SER A 6 -4.21 5.26 -9.04
N PRO A 7 -4.29 4.48 -10.10
CA PRO A 7 -5.53 4.31 -10.86
C PRO A 7 -6.57 3.46 -10.12
N ASN A 8 -6.20 2.80 -9.04
CA ASN A 8 -7.07 1.83 -8.38
C ASN A 8 -7.12 2.05 -6.85
N PRO A 9 -8.32 2.14 -6.26
CA PRO A 9 -8.49 2.36 -4.81
C PRO A 9 -8.15 1.15 -3.94
N THR A 10 -7.74 0.00 -4.53
CA THR A 10 -7.50 -1.26 -3.81
C THR A 10 -6.29 -1.24 -2.89
N THR A 11 -5.32 -0.35 -3.14
CA THR A 11 -4.04 -0.38 -2.44
C THR A 11 -3.61 1.05 -2.07
N ALA A 12 -4.26 1.57 -1.05
CA ALA A 12 -3.90 2.88 -0.56
C ALA A 12 -2.86 2.76 0.56
N ALA A 13 -1.59 2.87 0.21
CA ALA A 13 -0.54 3.11 1.18
C ALA A 13 -0.60 4.56 1.67
N ILE A 14 -0.21 4.79 2.92
CA ILE A 14 -0.02 6.15 3.43
C ILE A 14 1.23 6.72 2.77
N ASN A 15 1.07 7.83 2.07
CA ASN A 15 2.19 8.52 1.43
C ASN A 15 2.48 9.81 2.19
N LYS A 16 3.74 10.01 2.55
CA LYS A 16 4.21 11.26 3.17
C LYS A 16 5.23 11.92 2.26
N ILE A 17 5.09 13.23 2.05
CA ILE A 17 6.13 14.06 1.43
C ILE A 17 6.85 14.77 2.55
N ARG A 18 8.15 14.48 2.68
CA ARG A 18 9.00 14.94 3.77
C ARG A 18 10.10 15.88 3.29
N PRO A 19 10.62 16.74 4.18
CA PRO A 19 11.83 17.48 3.93
C PRO A 19 13.01 16.57 3.61
N VAL A 20 13.89 17.01 2.72
CA VAL A 20 15.16 16.34 2.43
C VAL A 20 16.15 16.47 3.58
N SER A 21 17.06 15.53 3.69
CA SER A 21 18.21 15.57 4.59
C SER A 21 19.45 15.00 3.90
N PRO A 22 20.64 15.07 4.50
CA PRO A 22 21.83 14.43 3.93
C PRO A 22 21.66 12.93 3.71
N GLU A 23 20.93 12.24 4.61
CA GLU A 23 20.64 10.82 4.52
C GLU A 23 19.48 10.50 3.56
N HIS A 24 18.65 11.50 3.27
CA HIS A 24 17.44 11.38 2.45
C HIS A 24 17.44 12.45 1.35
N PRO A 25 18.17 12.23 0.27
CA PRO A 25 18.29 13.18 -0.83
C PRO A 25 16.95 13.43 -1.54
N HIS A 26 16.93 14.53 -2.30
CA HIS A 26 15.79 14.88 -3.15
C HIS A 26 15.43 13.76 -4.13
N GLU A 27 14.12 13.51 -4.27
CA GLU A 27 13.55 12.47 -5.14
C GLU A 27 13.96 11.03 -4.78
N THR A 28 14.21 10.79 -3.50
CA THR A 28 14.32 9.43 -2.95
C THR A 28 13.11 9.09 -2.11
N ALA A 29 12.83 7.80 -1.93
CA ALA A 29 11.76 7.33 -1.07
C ALA A 29 12.20 6.16 -0.20
N ASP A 30 11.67 6.10 1.01
CA ASP A 30 11.71 4.93 1.87
C ASP A 30 10.36 4.22 1.78
N VAL A 31 10.34 3.06 1.13
CA VAL A 31 9.16 2.21 0.97
C VAL A 31 9.16 1.18 2.09
N VAL A 32 8.24 1.31 3.04
CA VAL A 32 8.08 0.37 4.14
C VAL A 32 7.13 -0.74 3.69
N LEU A 33 7.64 -1.95 3.57
CA LEU A 33 6.84 -3.11 3.20
C LEU A 33 6.06 -3.63 4.42
N LYS A 34 4.87 -4.15 4.16
CA LYS A 34 4.07 -4.86 5.16
C LYS A 34 4.88 -5.98 5.76
N THR A 35 4.69 -6.25 7.05
CA THR A 35 5.18 -7.47 7.68
C THR A 35 4.45 -8.69 7.12
N ALA A 36 5.00 -9.90 7.32
CA ALA A 36 4.33 -11.13 6.93
C ALA A 36 2.95 -11.27 7.60
N ASP A 37 2.82 -10.91 8.88
CA ASP A 37 1.56 -10.96 9.62
C ASP A 37 0.53 -9.97 9.03
N MET A 38 0.94 -8.72 8.75
CA MET A 38 0.07 -7.72 8.11
C MET A 38 -0.40 -8.18 6.74
N MET A 39 0.50 -8.74 5.93
CA MET A 39 0.16 -9.24 4.61
C MET A 39 -0.78 -10.45 4.67
N LEU A 40 -0.56 -11.36 5.62
CA LEU A 40 -1.43 -12.51 5.83
C LEU A 40 -2.84 -12.07 6.24
N GLU A 41 -2.96 -11.14 7.17
CA GLU A 41 -4.24 -10.57 7.59
C GLU A 41 -5.00 -9.96 6.40
N ASP A 42 -4.32 -9.17 5.59
CA ASP A 42 -4.93 -8.51 4.42
C ASP A 42 -5.41 -9.52 3.37
N ILE A 43 -4.59 -10.52 3.05
CA ILE A 43 -4.97 -11.52 2.04
C ILE A 43 -6.05 -12.48 2.55
N GLN A 44 -6.02 -12.85 3.83
CA GLN A 44 -7.07 -13.64 4.45
C GLN A 44 -8.42 -12.95 4.38
N ALA A 45 -8.46 -11.65 4.66
CA ALA A 45 -9.69 -10.86 4.57
C ALA A 45 -10.30 -10.88 3.16
N SER A 46 -9.48 -10.75 2.12
CA SER A 46 -9.95 -10.82 0.73
C SER A 46 -10.45 -12.21 0.34
N TYR A 47 -9.78 -13.27 0.78
CA TYR A 47 -10.24 -14.65 0.56
C TYR A 47 -11.56 -14.94 1.28
N GLU A 48 -11.71 -14.48 2.52
CA GLU A 48 -12.94 -14.67 3.30
C GLU A 48 -14.14 -14.03 2.60
N VAL A 49 -13.99 -12.84 2.06
CA VAL A 49 -15.06 -12.13 1.32
C VAL A 49 -15.54 -12.93 0.11
N ILE A 50 -14.67 -13.65 -0.58
CA ILE A 50 -15.04 -14.51 -1.71
C ILE A 50 -15.45 -15.94 -1.29
N GLY A 51 -15.52 -16.22 0.01
CA GLY A 51 -15.98 -17.49 0.56
C GLY A 51 -14.93 -18.59 0.64
N LEU A 52 -13.65 -18.25 0.59
CA LEU A 52 -12.52 -19.16 0.76
C LEU A 52 -11.74 -18.82 2.03
N LYS A 53 -11.02 -19.81 2.55
CA LYS A 53 -10.16 -19.64 3.71
C LYS A 53 -8.74 -20.10 3.40
N VAL A 54 -7.76 -19.27 3.73
CA VAL A 54 -6.33 -19.56 3.62
C VAL A 54 -5.65 -19.33 4.95
N ASN A 55 -4.60 -20.09 5.27
CA ASN A 55 -3.95 -20.06 6.57
C ASN A 55 -2.51 -19.59 6.52
N SER A 56 -1.93 -19.45 5.34
CA SER A 56 -0.55 -18.98 5.14
C SER A 56 -0.43 -18.16 3.86
N LEU A 57 0.66 -17.42 3.74
CA LEU A 57 1.00 -16.67 2.53
C LEU A 57 1.23 -17.62 1.34
N GLU A 58 1.92 -18.74 1.58
CA GLU A 58 2.19 -19.75 0.55
C GLU A 58 0.88 -20.41 0.06
N GLU A 59 -0.05 -20.72 0.98
CA GLU A 59 -1.36 -21.26 0.62
C GLU A 59 -2.16 -20.24 -0.20
N ALA A 60 -2.18 -18.97 0.22
CA ALA A 60 -2.84 -17.91 -0.52
C ALA A 60 -2.27 -17.76 -1.94
N PHE A 61 -0.95 -17.86 -2.10
CA PHE A 61 -0.29 -17.82 -3.41
C PHE A 61 -0.66 -19.04 -4.27
N SER A 62 -0.59 -20.24 -3.72
CA SER A 62 -0.86 -21.48 -4.48
C SER A 62 -2.32 -21.61 -4.90
N ARG A 63 -3.26 -21.01 -4.15
CA ARG A 63 -4.70 -21.05 -4.41
C ARG A 63 -5.23 -19.80 -5.12
N ALA A 64 -4.37 -18.92 -5.60
CA ALA A 64 -4.80 -17.65 -6.19
C ALA A 64 -5.72 -17.87 -7.41
N GLN A 65 -5.42 -18.80 -8.29
CA GLN A 65 -6.27 -19.10 -9.44
C GLN A 65 -7.64 -19.67 -9.04
N GLU A 66 -7.71 -20.49 -7.97
CA GLU A 66 -8.97 -20.94 -7.39
C GLU A 66 -9.81 -19.75 -6.91
N GLY A 67 -9.19 -18.82 -6.16
CA GLY A 67 -9.87 -17.62 -5.68
C GLY A 67 -10.37 -16.72 -6.81
N LEU A 68 -9.57 -16.55 -7.85
CA LEU A 68 -9.94 -15.75 -9.02
C LEU A 68 -11.08 -16.38 -9.85
N ALA A 69 -11.22 -17.70 -9.82
CA ALA A 69 -12.27 -18.44 -10.52
C ALA A 69 -13.63 -18.42 -9.79
N VAL A 70 -13.68 -18.04 -8.50
CA VAL A 70 -14.94 -17.98 -7.75
C VAL A 70 -15.91 -16.99 -8.41
N PRO A 71 -17.14 -17.38 -8.75
CA PRO A 71 -18.14 -16.44 -9.25
C PRO A 71 -18.54 -15.44 -8.17
N LEU A 72 -18.54 -14.14 -8.52
CA LEU A 72 -18.96 -13.10 -7.62
C LEU A 72 -20.46 -12.83 -7.76
N LYS A 73 -21.16 -12.75 -6.63
CA LYS A 73 -22.57 -12.36 -6.56
C LYS A 73 -22.77 -10.85 -6.67
N ASP A 74 -21.72 -10.06 -6.45
CA ASP A 74 -21.74 -8.62 -6.42
C ASP A 74 -20.45 -8.08 -7.06
N GLU A 75 -20.60 -7.20 -8.05
CA GLU A 75 -19.46 -6.59 -8.74
C GLU A 75 -18.57 -5.77 -7.81
N ARG A 76 -19.12 -5.25 -6.69
CA ARG A 76 -18.34 -4.53 -5.68
C ARG A 76 -17.25 -5.40 -5.05
N LEU A 77 -17.38 -6.72 -5.10
CA LEU A 77 -16.39 -7.67 -4.59
C LEU A 77 -15.19 -7.88 -5.54
N ASN A 78 -15.23 -7.31 -6.76
CA ASN A 78 -14.12 -7.37 -7.71
C ASN A 78 -12.82 -6.77 -7.15
N ILE A 79 -12.93 -5.81 -6.24
CA ILE A 79 -11.78 -5.21 -5.56
C ILE A 79 -10.94 -6.26 -4.82
N HIS A 80 -11.57 -7.26 -4.19
CA HIS A 80 -10.89 -8.36 -3.50
C HIS A 80 -10.19 -9.30 -4.47
N LYS A 81 -10.80 -9.57 -5.62
CA LYS A 81 -10.14 -10.34 -6.69
C LYS A 81 -8.96 -9.60 -7.30
N SER A 82 -9.07 -8.30 -7.50
CA SER A 82 -7.94 -7.47 -7.97
C SER A 82 -6.79 -7.54 -6.97
N PHE A 83 -7.08 -7.50 -5.67
CA PHE A 83 -6.07 -7.65 -4.63
C PHE A 83 -5.40 -9.04 -4.64
N ILE A 84 -6.18 -10.13 -4.77
CA ILE A 84 -5.65 -11.49 -4.88
C ILE A 84 -4.76 -11.64 -6.13
N ARG A 85 -5.17 -11.06 -7.26
CA ARG A 85 -4.36 -11.07 -8.50
C ARG A 85 -3.05 -10.30 -8.32
N ALA A 86 -3.11 -9.11 -7.74
CA ALA A 86 -1.93 -8.30 -7.46
C ALA A 86 -0.95 -9.04 -6.53
N TYR A 87 -1.48 -9.69 -5.50
CA TYR A 87 -0.72 -10.55 -4.59
C TYR A 87 -0.04 -11.70 -5.32
N GLU A 88 -0.77 -12.44 -6.15
CA GLU A 88 -0.23 -13.57 -6.94
C GLU A 88 0.95 -13.13 -7.81
N ILE A 89 0.81 -11.98 -8.49
CA ILE A 89 1.86 -11.46 -9.37
C ILE A 89 3.10 -11.02 -8.57
N GLY A 90 2.91 -10.33 -7.46
CA GLY A 90 4.00 -9.71 -6.71
C GLY A 90 4.66 -10.59 -5.67
N TYR A 91 3.97 -11.60 -5.15
CA TYR A 91 4.46 -12.42 -4.04
C TYR A 91 5.84 -13.06 -4.27
N PRO A 92 6.13 -13.66 -5.45
CA PRO A 92 7.46 -14.23 -5.69
C PRO A 92 8.60 -13.22 -5.55
N GLN A 93 8.35 -11.96 -5.89
CA GLN A 93 9.35 -10.89 -5.79
C GLN A 93 9.52 -10.40 -4.35
N PHE A 94 8.43 -10.28 -3.58
CA PHE A 94 8.44 -9.56 -2.29
C PHE A 94 8.44 -10.47 -1.06
N LYS A 95 8.17 -11.77 -1.19
CA LYS A 95 8.06 -12.70 -0.05
C LYS A 95 9.24 -12.66 0.92
N ASP A 96 10.45 -12.51 0.41
CA ASP A 96 11.67 -12.50 1.22
C ASP A 96 12.04 -11.08 1.73
N GLN A 97 11.30 -10.06 1.32
CA GLN A 97 11.53 -8.66 1.70
C GLN A 97 10.47 -8.11 2.68
N LEU A 98 9.46 -8.91 3.02
CA LEU A 98 8.40 -8.47 3.94
C LEU A 98 8.99 -7.98 5.26
N GLY A 99 8.45 -6.87 5.76
CA GLY A 99 8.92 -6.20 6.97
C GLY A 99 10.16 -5.31 6.79
N GLN A 100 10.74 -5.25 5.60
CA GLN A 100 11.89 -4.40 5.31
C GLN A 100 11.47 -3.01 4.82
N THR A 101 12.39 -2.06 4.95
CA THR A 101 12.30 -0.73 4.33
C THR A 101 13.27 -0.67 3.17
N LEU A 102 12.75 -0.36 1.98
CA LEU A 102 13.53 -0.26 0.75
C LEU A 102 13.77 1.21 0.41
N ARG A 103 15.05 1.60 0.29
CA ARG A 103 15.37 2.91 -0.27
C ARG A 103 15.37 2.85 -1.78
N VAL A 104 14.57 3.70 -2.42
CA VAL A 104 14.38 3.70 -3.86
C VAL A 104 14.52 5.13 -4.42
N ASN A 105 14.82 5.21 -5.71
CA ASN A 105 14.80 6.45 -6.46
C ASN A 105 13.36 6.78 -6.92
N ARG A 106 13.19 7.93 -7.57
CA ARG A 106 11.88 8.39 -8.07
C ARG A 106 11.22 7.40 -9.03
N GLU A 107 11.99 6.83 -9.96
CA GLU A 107 11.43 5.90 -10.95
C GLU A 107 10.83 4.65 -10.29
N ASP A 108 11.54 4.07 -9.34
CA ASP A 108 11.04 2.89 -8.61
C ASP A 108 9.91 3.26 -7.64
N PHE A 109 9.95 4.44 -7.02
CA PHE A 109 8.83 4.97 -6.24
C PHE A 109 7.55 5.06 -7.08
N GLU A 110 7.63 5.60 -8.30
CA GLU A 110 6.49 5.68 -9.21
C GLU A 110 5.92 4.30 -9.56
N LYS A 111 6.77 3.27 -9.71
CA LYS A 111 6.34 1.88 -9.91
C LYS A 111 5.61 1.32 -8.67
N PHE A 112 6.10 1.62 -7.47
CA PHE A 112 5.42 1.19 -6.23
C PHE A 112 4.04 1.83 -6.05
N VAL A 113 3.84 3.03 -6.53
CA VAL A 113 2.52 3.70 -6.46
C VAL A 113 1.59 3.24 -7.58
N ALA A 114 2.11 3.06 -8.81
CA ALA A 114 1.30 2.81 -9.99
C ALA A 114 0.95 1.32 -10.23
N GLN A 115 1.79 0.40 -9.77
CA GLN A 115 1.62 -1.04 -10.01
C GLN A 115 1.02 -1.73 -8.80
N GLU A 116 -0.20 -2.25 -8.92
CA GLU A 116 -0.89 -2.95 -7.83
C GLU A 116 -0.10 -4.14 -7.28
N SER A 117 0.59 -4.89 -8.15
CA SER A 117 1.44 -6.02 -7.76
C SER A 117 2.64 -5.62 -6.89
N ARG A 118 2.94 -4.33 -6.78
CA ARG A 118 3.92 -3.76 -5.87
C ARG A 118 3.25 -3.07 -4.68
N SER A 119 2.30 -2.19 -4.96
CA SER A 119 1.63 -1.38 -3.93
C SER A 119 0.88 -2.21 -2.90
N CYS A 120 0.35 -3.38 -3.26
CA CYS A 120 -0.34 -4.26 -2.30
C CYS A 120 0.57 -4.78 -1.18
N PHE A 121 1.89 -4.76 -1.36
CA PHE A 121 2.88 -5.14 -0.32
C PHE A 121 3.36 -3.95 0.52
N VAL A 122 2.96 -2.73 0.18
CA VAL A 122 3.43 -1.51 0.84
C VAL A 122 2.54 -1.17 2.02
N ASP A 123 3.13 -0.87 3.17
CA ASP A 123 2.45 -0.31 4.33
C ASP A 123 2.39 1.22 4.25
N ASN A 124 3.54 1.85 4.09
CA ASN A 124 3.65 3.30 3.93
C ASN A 124 4.89 3.69 3.12
N ILE A 125 4.89 4.93 2.60
CA ILE A 125 6.02 5.49 1.86
C ILE A 125 6.33 6.88 2.38
N ASP A 126 7.61 7.14 2.67
CA ASP A 126 8.16 8.45 2.91
C ASP A 126 8.90 8.90 1.64
N PHE A 127 8.35 9.89 0.92
CA PHE A 127 8.97 10.49 -0.25
C PHE A 127 9.64 11.80 0.12
N TYR A 128 10.93 11.92 -0.14
CA TYR A 128 11.73 13.09 0.21
C TYR A 128 11.81 14.05 -0.98
N TYR A 129 11.25 15.23 -0.80
CA TYR A 129 11.12 16.19 -1.89
C TYR A 129 11.47 17.60 -1.44
N ASP A 130 12.39 18.24 -2.16
CA ASP A 130 12.78 19.62 -1.92
C ASP A 130 11.78 20.58 -2.60
N SER A 131 11.02 21.28 -1.80
CA SER A 131 10.02 22.26 -2.24
C SER A 131 9.94 23.42 -1.25
N PRO A 132 9.34 24.57 -1.62
CA PRO A 132 9.16 25.68 -0.69
C PRO A 132 8.45 25.24 0.61
N ILE A 133 7.45 24.35 0.54
CA ILE A 133 6.69 23.88 1.70
C ILE A 133 7.55 22.98 2.58
N THR A 134 8.25 22.02 2.00
CA THR A 134 9.09 21.10 2.79
C THR A 134 10.30 21.78 3.39
N ARG A 135 10.85 22.82 2.73
CA ARG A 135 11.91 23.67 3.30
C ARG A 135 11.48 24.43 4.56
N MET A 136 10.17 24.63 4.76
CA MET A 136 9.61 25.18 6.00
C MET A 136 9.48 24.13 7.12
N GLY A 137 9.92 22.89 6.90
CA GLY A 137 9.79 21.79 7.84
C GLY A 137 8.43 21.10 7.81
N VAL A 138 7.59 21.38 6.82
CA VAL A 138 6.25 20.78 6.69
C VAL A 138 6.35 19.40 6.08
N THR A 139 5.68 18.41 6.69
CA THR A 139 5.42 17.10 6.12
C THR A 139 3.97 17.05 5.65
N LEU A 140 3.75 16.72 4.38
CA LEU A 140 2.42 16.48 3.83
C LEU A 140 2.09 14.99 3.93
N VAL A 141 0.89 14.67 4.43
CA VAL A 141 0.44 13.28 4.58
C VAL A 141 -0.81 13.09 3.73
N ASP A 142 -0.72 12.14 2.79
CA ASP A 142 -1.87 11.64 2.03
C ASP A 142 -2.36 10.35 2.68
N THR A 143 -3.59 10.37 3.17
CA THR A 143 -4.19 9.23 3.86
C THR A 143 -5.14 8.48 2.93
N PRO A 144 -5.20 7.14 2.99
CA PRO A 144 -6.20 6.37 2.29
C PRO A 144 -7.61 6.85 2.61
N GLY A 145 -8.49 6.87 1.60
CA GLY A 145 -9.90 7.17 1.79
C GLY A 145 -10.61 6.13 2.68
N ALA A 146 -11.81 6.49 3.16
CA ALA A 146 -12.64 5.62 3.99
C ALA A 146 -13.08 4.32 3.29
N ASP A 147 -12.97 4.27 1.96
CA ASP A 147 -13.32 3.12 1.14
C ASP A 147 -12.18 2.10 0.95
N SER A 148 -11.08 2.25 1.70
CA SER A 148 -10.01 1.25 1.68
C SER A 148 -10.54 -0.12 2.11
N ILE A 149 -10.20 -1.16 1.34
CA ILE A 149 -10.56 -2.56 1.67
C ILE A 149 -9.93 -3.04 2.98
N ASN A 150 -8.92 -2.34 3.48
CA ASN A 150 -8.19 -2.70 4.69
C ASN A 150 -8.64 -1.83 5.86
N ALA A 151 -9.42 -2.41 6.78
CA ALA A 151 -9.86 -1.76 8.02
C ALA A 151 -8.70 -1.19 8.86
N ARG A 152 -7.51 -1.80 8.77
CA ARG A 152 -6.28 -1.31 9.41
C ARG A 152 -5.90 0.08 8.91
N HIS A 153 -6.03 0.36 7.62
CA HIS A 153 -5.73 1.68 7.06
C HIS A 153 -6.68 2.76 7.56
N THR A 154 -7.93 2.43 7.81
CA THR A 154 -8.89 3.37 8.39
C THR A 154 -8.47 3.81 9.79
N GLY A 155 -8.06 2.87 10.66
CA GLY A 155 -7.54 3.19 12.00
C GLY A 155 -6.29 4.08 11.95
N VAL A 156 -5.34 3.74 11.10
CA VAL A 156 -4.10 4.51 10.92
C VAL A 156 -4.39 5.91 10.36
N ALA A 157 -5.31 6.06 9.41
CA ALA A 157 -5.72 7.36 8.90
C ALA A 157 -6.29 8.26 10.00
N PHE A 158 -7.13 7.73 10.89
CA PHE A 158 -7.64 8.48 12.04
C PHE A 158 -6.55 8.90 13.01
N ASP A 159 -5.52 8.08 13.23
CA ASP A 159 -4.39 8.45 14.08
C ASP A 159 -3.58 9.60 13.48
N TYR A 160 -3.38 9.63 12.16
CA TYR A 160 -2.76 10.77 11.49
C TYR A 160 -3.60 12.03 11.58
N ILE A 161 -4.91 11.95 11.35
CA ILE A 161 -5.84 13.08 11.48
C ILE A 161 -5.81 13.64 12.91
N ARG A 162 -5.81 12.77 13.93
CA ARG A 162 -5.79 13.17 15.33
C ARG A 162 -4.49 13.88 15.73
N ASN A 163 -3.37 13.55 15.09
CA ASN A 163 -2.05 14.08 15.41
C ASN A 163 -1.55 15.12 14.39
N ALA A 164 -2.37 15.50 13.43
CA ALA A 164 -2.02 16.51 12.42
C ALA A 164 -2.10 17.93 13.01
N ASP A 165 -1.14 18.79 12.66
CA ASP A 165 -1.18 20.21 13.00
C ASP A 165 -2.22 20.97 12.19
N ALA A 166 -2.52 20.51 10.96
CA ALA A 166 -3.55 21.05 10.08
C ALA A 166 -4.14 19.95 9.18
N ILE A 167 -5.42 20.08 8.87
CA ILE A 167 -6.14 19.17 7.98
C ILE A 167 -6.67 19.97 6.81
N LEU A 168 -6.40 19.48 5.59
CA LEU A 168 -6.91 20.06 4.34
C LEU A 168 -8.02 19.15 3.78
N PHE A 169 -9.16 19.76 3.43
CA PHE A 169 -10.31 19.08 2.82
C PHE A 169 -10.47 19.51 1.37
#